data_ca6b336b0137e98ff4af7c31a35b81c6
#
_entry.id   ca6b336b0137e98ff4af7c31a35b81c6
#
_cell.length_a   1.000
_cell.length_b   1.000
_cell.length_c   1.000
_cell.angle_alpha   90.00
_cell.angle_beta   90.00
_cell.angle_gamma   90.00
#
_symmetry.space_group_name_H-M   'P 1'
#
loop_
_entity.id
_entity.type
_entity.pdbx_description
1 polymer ?
#
loop_
_entity_poly.entity_id
_entity_poly.type
_entity_poly.pdbx_seq_one_letter_code
_entity_poly.pdbx_strand_id
1 'polypeptide(L)'
;MGQKVLVIGSGAREHTIAYTLLKAPSIDEVTVAPGNPGMLKDGIHTTQLSQSNHAALIEFVKNNGYDWVFVGPEVPLIEGIVDDFAAAGIKAFGPSKAAAQIEGSKDFAKQLMDRHNIPTAQYKTFSDLEMAQDYVHEHGAPIVIKADGLAAGKGVTVAMDEHTAQRALEDIFIDHRFGSAGAKVVIEDFLDGQEFSLMSFVNGTDFWPMPISQDHKRAHDGDEGPNTGGMGAYSPVPQIPQSVIDEAIEKIVRPTVEGMAEEGTPFTGILYAGLIATADGPKVIEFNARFGDPETEVVLPKLTSDLGAGISAILDGETPEFTWDESNATLGVVIASNGYPENVIKGARVPEIEVDEDSHVYYAGVASDEHGNLVANSGRVLLVETSAPDIKSAQDKVYAIIDKLELRGLFYRHDIGFKALK
;
A
#
# COMPACT_ATOMS: atom_id res chain seq x y z
N MET A 1 27.80 -11.53 -11.96
CA MET A 1 26.80 -12.31 -11.21
C MET A 1 25.78 -11.33 -10.74
N GLY A 2 24.52 -11.60 -10.97
CA GLY A 2 23.43 -10.80 -10.44
C GLY A 2 23.31 -11.01 -8.93
N GLN A 3 22.46 -10.18 -8.32
CA GLN A 3 22.27 -10.15 -6.86
C GLN A 3 21.20 -11.16 -6.42
N LYS A 4 21.27 -11.59 -5.17
CA LYS A 4 20.26 -12.39 -4.47
C LYS A 4 19.51 -11.50 -3.50
N VAL A 5 18.19 -11.47 -3.60
CA VAL A 5 17.34 -10.57 -2.81
C VAL A 5 16.31 -11.36 -1.98
N LEU A 6 16.17 -10.99 -0.71
CA LEU A 6 15.07 -11.45 0.13
C LEU A 6 13.99 -10.38 0.20
N VAL A 7 12.74 -10.72 -0.13
CA VAL A 7 11.57 -9.85 0.05
C VAL A 7 10.79 -10.33 1.27
N ILE A 8 10.51 -9.44 2.22
CA ILE A 8 9.70 -9.73 3.39
C ILE A 8 8.24 -9.46 3.09
N GLY A 9 7.36 -10.40 3.40
CA GLY A 9 5.92 -10.30 3.27
C GLY A 9 5.30 -11.48 2.52
N SER A 10 4.02 -11.40 2.15
CA SER A 10 3.29 -12.54 1.56
C SER A 10 2.13 -12.14 0.65
N GLY A 11 1.85 -10.85 0.49
CA GLY A 11 0.72 -10.33 -0.28
C GLY A 11 0.98 -10.21 -1.78
N ALA A 12 -0.02 -9.70 -2.51
CA ALA A 12 0.12 -9.42 -3.94
C ALA A 12 1.14 -8.31 -4.20
N ARG A 13 1.26 -7.33 -3.32
CA ARG A 13 2.32 -6.32 -3.33
C ARG A 13 3.71 -6.95 -3.33
N GLU A 14 4.00 -7.85 -2.40
CA GLU A 14 5.28 -8.55 -2.33
C GLU A 14 5.49 -9.47 -3.53
N HIS A 15 4.43 -10.08 -4.04
CA HIS A 15 4.47 -10.85 -5.28
C HIS A 15 4.91 -9.96 -6.47
N THR A 16 4.29 -8.79 -6.62
CA THR A 16 4.63 -7.83 -7.68
C THR A 16 6.05 -7.32 -7.56
N ILE A 17 6.50 -6.97 -6.35
CA ILE A 17 7.88 -6.55 -6.09
C ILE A 17 8.86 -7.66 -6.47
N ALA A 18 8.62 -8.89 -6.00
CA ALA A 18 9.48 -10.03 -6.27
C ALA A 18 9.54 -10.38 -7.77
N TYR A 19 8.39 -10.34 -8.46
CA TYR A 19 8.31 -10.58 -9.90
C TYR A 19 9.06 -9.51 -10.70
N THR A 20 8.91 -8.24 -10.34
CA THR A 20 9.62 -7.14 -10.99
C THR A 20 11.13 -7.24 -10.76
N LEU A 21 11.56 -7.59 -9.54
CA LEU A 21 12.97 -7.85 -9.23
C LEU A 21 13.53 -9.05 -10.01
N LEU A 22 12.80 -10.15 -10.09
CA LEU A 22 13.26 -11.35 -10.80
C LEU A 22 13.43 -11.10 -12.31
N LYS A 23 12.70 -10.15 -12.88
CA LYS A 23 12.86 -9.71 -14.29
C LYS A 23 14.00 -8.71 -14.48
N ALA A 24 14.52 -8.13 -13.42
CA ALA A 24 15.58 -7.13 -13.49
C ALA A 24 16.93 -7.80 -13.85
N PRO A 25 17.66 -7.26 -14.86
CA PRO A 25 18.95 -7.85 -15.27
C PRO A 25 20.00 -7.92 -14.17
N SER A 26 19.91 -7.09 -13.13
CA SER A 26 20.82 -7.09 -11.98
C SER A 26 20.54 -8.17 -10.95
N ILE A 27 19.44 -8.91 -11.05
CA ILE A 27 18.98 -9.88 -10.05
C ILE A 27 19.03 -11.31 -10.61
N ASP A 28 19.70 -12.22 -9.89
CA ASP A 28 19.78 -13.63 -10.24
C ASP A 28 18.76 -14.48 -9.47
N GLU A 29 18.40 -14.08 -8.24
CA GLU A 29 17.50 -14.88 -7.38
C GLU A 29 16.66 -13.98 -6.47
N VAL A 30 15.37 -14.31 -6.36
CA VAL A 30 14.46 -13.69 -5.41
C VAL A 30 13.80 -14.76 -4.54
N THR A 31 13.86 -14.57 -3.23
CA THR A 31 13.10 -15.37 -2.25
C THR A 31 12.17 -14.46 -1.46
N VAL A 32 10.96 -14.91 -1.18
CA VAL A 32 9.98 -14.17 -0.38
C VAL A 32 9.74 -14.88 0.97
N ALA A 33 9.74 -14.13 2.06
CA ALA A 33 9.57 -14.64 3.42
C ALA A 33 8.35 -14.01 4.13
N PRO A 34 7.30 -14.77 4.45
CA PRO A 34 7.09 -16.19 4.16
C PRO A 34 6.68 -16.45 2.71
N GLY A 35 6.20 -15.44 1.97
CA GLY A 35 5.61 -15.59 0.65
C GLY A 35 4.26 -16.32 0.66
N ASN A 36 3.82 -16.73 -0.52
CA ASN A 36 2.63 -17.56 -0.68
C ASN A 36 2.83 -18.55 -1.86
N PRO A 37 2.07 -19.65 -1.91
CA PRO A 37 2.28 -20.70 -2.91
C PRO A 37 1.99 -20.26 -4.36
N GLY A 38 1.24 -19.16 -4.57
CA GLY A 38 1.03 -18.61 -5.91
C GLY A 38 2.29 -18.05 -6.56
N MET A 39 3.22 -17.53 -5.76
CA MET A 39 4.50 -16.98 -6.23
C MET A 39 5.39 -17.99 -6.93
N LEU A 40 5.24 -19.28 -6.58
CA LEU A 40 5.99 -20.38 -7.19
C LEU A 40 5.71 -20.52 -8.70
N LYS A 41 4.56 -20.06 -9.17
CA LYS A 41 4.18 -20.07 -10.59
C LYS A 41 5.08 -19.17 -11.45
N ASP A 42 5.65 -18.15 -10.84
CA ASP A 42 6.55 -17.19 -11.49
C ASP A 42 8.04 -17.50 -11.24
N GLY A 43 8.35 -18.66 -10.65
CA GLY A 43 9.71 -19.06 -10.35
C GLY A 43 10.32 -18.36 -9.13
N ILE A 44 9.50 -17.65 -8.34
CA ILE A 44 9.92 -16.99 -7.11
C ILE A 44 10.01 -18.03 -6.00
N HIS A 45 11.13 -18.06 -5.28
CA HIS A 45 11.31 -18.94 -4.12
C HIS A 45 10.55 -18.39 -2.92
N THR A 46 10.06 -19.28 -2.06
CA THR A 46 9.43 -18.93 -0.79
C THR A 46 10.04 -19.68 0.37
N THR A 47 9.93 -19.14 1.58
CA THR A 47 10.38 -19.79 2.80
C THR A 47 9.30 -19.73 3.88
N GLN A 48 9.35 -20.63 4.86
CA GLN A 48 8.36 -20.65 5.95
C GLN A 48 8.71 -19.72 7.12
N LEU A 49 9.68 -18.81 6.93
CA LEU A 49 10.10 -17.88 7.96
C LEU A 49 9.06 -16.77 8.15
N SER A 50 8.60 -16.61 9.39
CA SER A 50 7.70 -15.53 9.76
C SER A 50 8.39 -14.18 9.67
N GLN A 51 7.70 -13.19 9.12
CA GLN A 51 8.15 -11.80 9.06
C GLN A 51 8.36 -11.14 10.43
N SER A 52 7.77 -11.70 11.50
CA SER A 52 7.96 -11.24 12.89
C SER A 52 9.16 -11.86 13.58
N ASN A 53 9.82 -12.86 12.99
CA ASN A 53 11.01 -13.48 13.55
C ASN A 53 12.28 -12.90 12.94
N HIS A 54 12.63 -11.69 13.35
CA HIS A 54 13.77 -10.94 12.82
C HIS A 54 15.08 -11.72 12.98
N ALA A 55 15.28 -12.39 14.11
CA ALA A 55 16.51 -13.18 14.36
C ALA A 55 16.68 -14.32 13.34
N ALA A 56 15.61 -15.07 13.06
CA ALA A 56 15.66 -16.15 12.07
C ALA A 56 15.86 -15.62 10.64
N LEU A 57 15.27 -14.47 10.31
CA LEU A 57 15.47 -13.82 9.02
C LEU A 57 16.90 -13.33 8.84
N ILE A 58 17.51 -12.75 9.86
CA ILE A 58 18.92 -12.31 9.87
C ILE A 58 19.85 -13.52 9.66
N GLU A 59 19.62 -14.61 10.39
CA GLU A 59 20.39 -15.83 10.23
C GLU A 59 20.25 -16.42 8.82
N PHE A 60 19.03 -16.44 8.30
CA PHE A 60 18.74 -16.93 6.95
C PHE A 60 19.48 -16.13 5.87
N VAL A 61 19.45 -14.80 5.94
CA VAL A 61 20.15 -13.91 5.00
C VAL A 61 21.65 -14.19 5.01
N LYS A 62 22.27 -14.27 6.21
CA LYS A 62 23.71 -14.52 6.36
C LYS A 62 24.12 -15.89 5.84
N ASN A 63 23.37 -16.93 6.18
CA ASN A 63 23.72 -18.31 5.82
C ASN A 63 23.53 -18.62 4.33
N ASN A 64 22.66 -17.85 3.62
CA ASN A 64 22.36 -18.09 2.22
C ASN A 64 22.95 -17.03 1.27
N GLY A 65 23.67 -16.03 1.80
CA GLY A 65 24.41 -15.05 1.01
C GLY A 65 23.51 -14.11 0.20
N TYR A 66 22.43 -13.61 0.80
CA TYR A 66 21.62 -12.56 0.20
C TYR A 66 22.36 -11.22 0.27
N ASP A 67 22.30 -10.45 -0.82
CA ASP A 67 22.99 -9.16 -0.94
C ASP A 67 22.27 -8.05 -0.18
N TRP A 68 20.94 -8.06 -0.22
CA TRP A 68 20.08 -7.11 0.50
C TRP A 68 18.65 -7.64 0.68
N VAL A 69 17.89 -6.92 1.51
CA VAL A 69 16.52 -7.27 1.89
C VAL A 69 15.57 -6.15 1.48
N PHE A 70 14.40 -6.49 0.93
CA PHE A 70 13.28 -5.58 0.69
C PHE A 70 12.19 -5.84 1.73
N VAL A 71 11.76 -4.83 2.49
CA VAL A 71 10.68 -4.99 3.46
C VAL A 71 9.37 -4.46 2.86
N GLY A 72 8.43 -5.36 2.60
CA GLY A 72 7.15 -5.04 1.97
C GLY A 72 6.10 -4.46 2.92
N PRO A 73 5.72 -5.13 4.03
CA PRO A 73 4.60 -4.73 4.88
C PRO A 73 5.01 -3.77 6.01
N GLU A 74 4.02 -3.03 6.50
CA GLU A 74 4.18 -1.99 7.52
C GLU A 74 4.55 -2.52 8.91
N VAL A 75 4.00 -3.67 9.32
CA VAL A 75 4.18 -4.18 10.69
C VAL A 75 5.65 -4.42 11.01
N PRO A 76 6.43 -5.18 10.22
CA PRO A 76 7.86 -5.36 10.47
C PRO A 76 8.66 -4.05 10.47
N LEU A 77 8.29 -3.07 9.64
CA LEU A 77 8.94 -1.75 9.60
C LEU A 77 8.76 -1.01 10.93
N ILE A 78 7.54 -0.97 11.45
CA ILE A 78 7.22 -0.33 12.72
C ILE A 78 7.83 -1.07 13.92
N GLU A 79 7.97 -2.39 13.82
CA GLU A 79 8.67 -3.21 14.82
C GLU A 79 10.18 -2.98 14.79
N GLY A 80 10.76 -2.48 13.68
CA GLY A 80 12.17 -2.09 13.57
C GLY A 80 13.05 -3.14 12.89
N ILE A 81 12.50 -3.94 11.98
CA ILE A 81 13.26 -4.98 11.27
C ILE A 81 14.46 -4.40 10.49
N VAL A 82 14.32 -3.19 9.93
CA VAL A 82 15.41 -2.54 9.19
C VAL A 82 16.56 -2.18 10.12
N ASP A 83 16.26 -1.69 11.32
CA ASP A 83 17.27 -1.41 12.35
C ASP A 83 17.99 -2.69 12.80
N ASP A 84 17.26 -3.79 12.94
CA ASP A 84 17.82 -5.10 13.32
C ASP A 84 18.73 -5.66 12.21
N PHE A 85 18.35 -5.53 10.93
CA PHE A 85 19.22 -5.89 9.80
C PHE A 85 20.47 -5.02 9.77
N ALA A 86 20.34 -3.71 9.94
CA ALA A 86 21.47 -2.78 9.96
C ALA A 86 22.45 -3.12 11.09
N ALA A 87 21.96 -3.42 12.31
CA ALA A 87 22.77 -3.86 13.44
C ALA A 87 23.52 -5.18 13.15
N ALA A 88 22.95 -6.02 12.28
CA ALA A 88 23.56 -7.28 11.85
C ALA A 88 24.53 -7.12 10.64
N GLY A 89 24.69 -5.88 10.10
CA GLY A 89 25.52 -5.58 8.94
C GLY A 89 24.88 -5.97 7.61
N ILE A 90 23.56 -6.07 7.55
CA ILE A 90 22.77 -6.43 6.36
C ILE A 90 22.11 -5.16 5.81
N LYS A 91 22.21 -4.93 4.50
CA LYS A 91 21.50 -3.86 3.82
C LYS A 91 20.02 -4.22 3.71
N ALA A 92 19.13 -3.30 4.10
CA ALA A 92 17.69 -3.48 3.98
C ALA A 92 17.03 -2.22 3.43
N PHE A 93 16.19 -2.37 2.41
CA PHE A 93 15.42 -1.29 1.83
C PHE A 93 14.08 -1.18 2.55
N GLY A 94 13.91 -0.08 3.24
CA GLY A 94 12.77 0.30 4.06
C GLY A 94 13.18 1.33 5.10
N PRO A 95 12.23 2.07 5.68
CA PRO A 95 12.52 3.06 6.72
C PRO A 95 12.92 2.41 8.04
N SER A 96 13.71 3.13 8.83
CA SER A 96 13.98 2.79 10.22
C SER A 96 12.68 2.80 11.04
N LYS A 97 12.70 2.18 12.22
CA LYS A 97 11.57 2.21 13.16
C LYS A 97 11.08 3.62 13.47
N ALA A 98 12.01 4.56 13.63
CA ALA A 98 11.70 5.96 13.88
C ALA A 98 11.03 6.62 12.67
N ALA A 99 11.54 6.42 11.46
CA ALA A 99 10.96 6.96 10.24
C ALA A 99 9.61 6.31 9.89
N ALA A 100 9.44 5.02 10.16
CA ALA A 100 8.19 4.29 9.94
C ALA A 100 7.00 4.82 10.77
N GLN A 101 7.27 5.66 11.80
CA GLN A 101 6.21 6.29 12.58
C GLN A 101 5.32 7.24 11.76
N ILE A 102 5.76 7.67 10.58
CA ILE A 102 4.91 8.46 9.67
C ILE A 102 3.65 7.69 9.23
N GLU A 103 3.70 6.34 9.22
CA GLU A 103 2.53 5.46 9.06
C GLU A 103 2.03 4.94 10.40
N GLY A 104 2.95 4.64 11.33
CA GLY A 104 2.65 4.02 12.63
C GLY A 104 1.83 4.89 13.58
N SER A 105 1.91 6.21 13.44
CA SER A 105 1.13 7.17 14.23
C SER A 105 0.63 8.32 13.36
N LYS A 106 -0.69 8.45 13.28
CA LYS A 106 -1.33 9.55 12.58
C LYS A 106 -1.07 10.89 13.28
N ASP A 107 -1.00 10.86 14.60
CA ASP A 107 -0.65 12.02 15.42
C ASP A 107 0.77 12.51 15.10
N PHE A 108 1.76 11.61 14.99
CA PHE A 108 3.11 11.94 14.55
C PHE A 108 3.12 12.57 13.16
N ALA A 109 2.43 11.95 12.18
CA ALA A 109 2.35 12.47 10.82
C ALA A 109 1.71 13.86 10.78
N LYS A 110 0.61 14.08 11.53
CA LYS A 110 -0.06 15.37 11.61
C LYS A 110 0.83 16.46 12.23
N GLN A 111 1.54 16.14 13.29
CA GLN A 111 2.48 17.08 13.92
C GLN A 111 3.64 17.43 12.99
N LEU A 112 4.18 16.46 12.23
CA LEU A 112 5.18 16.72 11.20
C LEU A 112 4.63 17.68 10.14
N MET A 113 3.42 17.42 9.64
CA MET A 113 2.79 18.26 8.64
C MET A 113 2.57 19.69 9.14
N ASP A 114 2.15 19.87 10.38
CA ASP A 114 2.00 21.20 10.99
C ASP A 114 3.34 21.96 11.06
N ARG A 115 4.39 21.30 11.58
CA ARG A 115 5.71 21.94 11.74
C ARG A 115 6.34 22.36 10.42
N HIS A 116 6.10 21.59 9.36
CA HIS A 116 6.69 21.84 8.03
C HIS A 116 5.70 22.44 7.02
N ASN A 117 4.52 22.92 7.47
CA ASN A 117 3.48 23.55 6.66
C ASN A 117 3.03 22.69 5.46
N ILE A 118 2.96 21.38 5.65
CA ILE A 118 2.50 20.43 4.63
C ILE A 118 0.97 20.46 4.57
N PRO A 119 0.35 20.67 3.39
CA PRO A 119 -1.10 20.79 3.26
C PRO A 119 -1.83 19.50 3.66
N THR A 120 -2.73 19.61 4.64
CA THR A 120 -3.60 18.52 5.10
C THR A 120 -4.89 19.11 5.69
N ALA A 121 -5.87 18.26 6.05
CA ALA A 121 -7.05 18.69 6.79
C ALA A 121 -6.67 19.26 8.16
N GLN A 122 -7.39 20.26 8.64
CA GLN A 122 -7.31 20.66 10.04
C GLN A 122 -7.68 19.48 10.92
N TYR A 123 -7.03 19.36 12.06
CA TYR A 123 -7.20 18.19 12.91
C TYR A 123 -7.07 18.54 14.39
N LYS A 124 -7.56 17.62 15.22
CA LYS A 124 -7.30 17.63 16.65
C LYS A 124 -7.20 16.20 17.19
N THR A 125 -6.26 15.97 18.09
CA THR A 125 -6.03 14.66 18.70
C THR A 125 -6.63 14.60 20.09
N PHE A 126 -7.30 13.49 20.42
CA PHE A 126 -7.93 13.24 21.71
C PHE A 126 -7.52 11.87 22.26
N SER A 127 -7.33 11.82 23.58
CA SER A 127 -7.14 10.58 24.37
C SER A 127 -8.28 10.34 25.37
N ASP A 128 -9.31 11.17 25.32
CA ASP A 128 -10.48 11.14 26.19
C ASP A 128 -11.76 11.19 25.36
N LEU A 129 -12.69 10.27 25.63
CA LEU A 129 -13.92 10.12 24.86
C LEU A 129 -14.83 11.35 25.00
N GLU A 130 -15.04 11.85 26.24
CA GLU A 130 -15.95 12.96 26.50
C GLU A 130 -15.48 14.22 25.79
N MET A 131 -14.19 14.52 25.84
CA MET A 131 -13.60 15.66 25.11
C MET A 131 -13.71 15.50 23.59
N ALA A 132 -13.57 14.30 23.06
CA ALA A 132 -13.75 14.02 21.65
C ALA A 132 -15.21 14.18 21.19
N GLN A 133 -16.15 13.71 22.01
CA GLN A 133 -17.59 13.84 21.79
C GLN A 133 -18.05 15.30 21.81
N ASP A 134 -17.58 16.07 22.78
CA ASP A 134 -17.86 17.52 22.88
C ASP A 134 -17.34 18.26 21.65
N TYR A 135 -16.11 17.93 21.21
CA TYR A 135 -15.54 18.54 19.99
C TYR A 135 -16.39 18.24 18.76
N VAL A 136 -16.83 16.98 18.58
CA VAL A 136 -17.71 16.61 17.44
C VAL A 136 -19.04 17.36 17.52
N HIS A 137 -19.61 17.50 18.73
CA HIS A 137 -20.86 18.24 18.91
C HIS A 137 -20.73 19.72 18.56
N GLU A 138 -19.62 20.35 18.95
CA GLU A 138 -19.35 21.79 18.66
C GLU A 138 -19.00 22.01 17.19
N HIS A 139 -18.25 21.08 16.56
CA HIS A 139 -17.73 21.23 15.20
C HIS A 139 -18.74 20.82 14.13
N GLY A 140 -19.58 19.83 14.45
CA GLY A 140 -20.58 19.29 13.53
C GLY A 140 -20.00 18.27 12.52
N ALA A 141 -20.82 17.90 11.54
CA ALA A 141 -20.48 17.02 10.44
C ALA A 141 -20.68 17.73 9.08
N PRO A 142 -19.99 17.32 7.99
CA PRO A 142 -19.17 16.12 7.89
C PRO A 142 -17.79 16.22 8.57
N ILE A 143 -17.33 15.11 9.13
CA ILE A 143 -16.06 15.04 9.87
C ILE A 143 -15.44 13.64 9.74
N VAL A 144 -14.11 13.52 9.92
CA VAL A 144 -13.41 12.24 9.79
C VAL A 144 -12.81 11.82 11.14
N ILE A 145 -13.15 10.63 11.58
CA ILE A 145 -12.66 10.04 12.82
C ILE A 145 -11.65 8.94 12.49
N LYS A 146 -10.43 9.05 13.02
CA LYS A 146 -9.33 8.08 12.76
C LYS A 146 -8.75 7.57 14.08
N ALA A 147 -8.71 6.25 14.27
CA ALA A 147 -7.91 5.67 15.36
C ALA A 147 -6.41 5.92 15.08
N ASP A 148 -5.65 6.31 16.10
CA ASP A 148 -4.20 6.51 15.98
C ASP A 148 -3.48 5.17 16.04
N GLY A 149 -2.63 4.89 15.02
CA GLY A 149 -1.92 3.63 14.87
C GLY A 149 -2.43 2.77 13.71
N LEU A 150 -1.85 1.56 13.60
CA LEU A 150 -2.19 0.61 12.54
C LEU A 150 -3.58 0.00 12.76
N ALA A 151 -4.48 0.25 11.84
CA ALA A 151 -5.84 -0.31 11.83
C ALA A 151 -6.23 -0.92 10.47
N ALA A 152 -5.27 -1.17 9.59
CA ALA A 152 -5.47 -1.77 8.26
C ALA A 152 -6.62 -1.12 7.45
N GLY A 153 -6.68 0.23 7.45
CA GLY A 153 -7.72 1.00 6.78
C GLY A 153 -9.12 0.95 7.44
N LYS A 154 -9.29 0.15 8.49
CA LYS A 154 -10.59 -0.04 9.18
C LYS A 154 -10.83 0.97 10.30
N GLY A 155 -9.79 1.65 10.75
CA GLY A 155 -9.84 2.65 11.82
C GLY A 155 -10.25 4.06 11.37
N VAL A 156 -10.78 4.21 10.15
CA VAL A 156 -11.20 5.50 9.58
C VAL A 156 -12.69 5.49 9.31
N THR A 157 -13.41 6.45 9.86
CA THR A 157 -14.83 6.67 9.63
C THR A 157 -15.03 8.08 9.08
N VAL A 158 -15.54 8.18 7.86
CA VAL A 158 -16.05 9.43 7.29
C VAL A 158 -17.50 9.57 7.75
N ALA A 159 -17.73 10.46 8.71
CA ALA A 159 -19.05 10.69 9.30
C ALA A 159 -19.73 11.87 8.63
N MET A 160 -20.79 11.60 7.88
CA MET A 160 -21.60 12.62 7.22
C MET A 160 -22.65 13.24 8.16
N ASP A 161 -22.82 12.66 9.35
CA ASP A 161 -23.70 13.13 10.42
C ASP A 161 -23.07 12.92 11.79
N GLU A 162 -23.54 13.68 12.79
CA GLU A 162 -23.01 13.62 14.16
C GLU A 162 -23.20 12.26 14.83
N HIS A 163 -24.33 11.60 14.59
CA HIS A 163 -24.60 10.28 15.19
C HIS A 163 -23.57 9.23 14.74
N THR A 164 -23.22 9.22 13.44
CA THR A 164 -22.18 8.35 12.89
C THR A 164 -20.81 8.66 13.50
N ALA A 165 -20.48 9.94 13.72
CA ALA A 165 -19.23 10.34 14.36
C ALA A 165 -19.17 9.90 15.83
N GLN A 166 -20.25 10.10 16.59
CA GLN A 166 -20.32 9.69 17.98
C GLN A 166 -20.16 8.17 18.15
N ARG A 167 -20.83 7.38 17.30
CA ARG A 167 -20.67 5.92 17.30
C ARG A 167 -19.25 5.47 16.98
N ALA A 168 -18.60 6.12 16.02
CA ALA A 168 -17.21 5.81 15.67
C ALA A 168 -16.26 6.05 16.87
N LEU A 169 -16.50 7.10 17.65
CA LEU A 169 -15.74 7.35 18.89
C LEU A 169 -15.98 6.27 19.94
N GLU A 170 -17.24 5.84 20.13
CA GLU A 170 -17.60 4.76 21.05
C GLU A 170 -16.94 3.44 20.67
N ASP A 171 -17.00 3.05 19.38
CA ASP A 171 -16.35 1.85 18.83
C ASP A 171 -14.83 1.84 19.11
N ILE A 172 -14.18 3.00 19.07
CA ILE A 172 -12.74 3.12 19.30
C ILE A 172 -12.41 3.09 20.79
N PHE A 173 -13.04 3.93 21.60
CA PHE A 173 -12.67 4.13 23.01
C PHE A 173 -13.28 3.10 23.97
N ILE A 174 -14.53 2.67 23.72
CA ILE A 174 -15.27 1.76 24.61
C ILE A 174 -15.08 0.31 24.18
N ASP A 175 -15.35 0.02 22.92
CA ASP A 175 -15.30 -1.35 22.41
C ASP A 175 -13.88 -1.84 22.14
N HIS A 176 -12.88 -0.94 22.24
CA HIS A 176 -11.46 -1.23 21.98
C HIS A 176 -11.21 -1.99 20.69
N ARG A 177 -12.03 -1.70 19.66
CA ARG A 177 -12.06 -2.42 18.39
C ARG A 177 -10.68 -2.47 17.68
N PHE A 178 -9.81 -1.51 18.00
CA PHE A 178 -8.48 -1.38 17.40
C PHE A 178 -7.34 -1.59 18.41
N GLY A 179 -7.63 -2.17 19.58
CA GLY A 179 -6.62 -2.45 20.60
C GLY A 179 -5.84 -1.21 21.02
N SER A 180 -4.51 -1.29 21.04
CA SER A 180 -3.64 -0.15 21.42
C SER A 180 -3.72 1.02 20.44
N ALA A 181 -4.08 0.81 19.17
CA ALA A 181 -4.30 1.88 18.20
C ALA A 181 -5.51 2.77 18.55
N GLY A 182 -6.44 2.30 19.36
CA GLY A 182 -7.59 3.06 19.88
C GLY A 182 -7.31 3.89 21.13
N ALA A 183 -6.07 3.97 21.61
CA ALA A 183 -5.72 4.79 22.77
C ALA A 183 -5.82 6.30 22.51
N LYS A 184 -5.74 6.70 21.24
CA LYS A 184 -5.92 8.08 20.76
C LYS A 184 -6.79 8.09 19.51
N VAL A 185 -7.44 9.21 19.27
CA VAL A 185 -8.24 9.49 18.07
C VAL A 185 -7.76 10.80 17.46
N VAL A 186 -7.57 10.79 16.15
CA VAL A 186 -7.38 12.01 15.35
C VAL A 186 -8.70 12.33 14.67
N ILE A 187 -9.24 13.51 14.94
CA ILE A 187 -10.47 14.04 14.31
C ILE A 187 -10.05 15.09 13.28
N GLU A 188 -10.49 14.93 12.04
CA GLU A 188 -10.10 15.79 10.92
C GLU A 188 -11.31 16.39 10.22
N ASP A 189 -11.13 17.58 9.66
CA ASP A 189 -12.11 18.16 8.73
C ASP A 189 -12.28 17.24 7.52
N PHE A 190 -13.53 17.16 7.05
CA PHE A 190 -13.80 16.44 5.80
C PHE A 190 -13.20 17.20 4.61
N LEU A 191 -12.48 16.50 3.76
CA LEU A 191 -11.95 17.03 2.51
C LEU A 191 -12.80 16.52 1.35
N ASP A 192 -13.20 17.42 0.45
CA ASP A 192 -13.91 17.09 -0.78
C ASP A 192 -12.98 17.22 -1.98
N GLY A 193 -12.98 16.20 -2.85
CA GLY A 193 -12.13 16.14 -4.02
C GLY A 193 -11.92 14.73 -4.56
N GLN A 194 -10.97 14.62 -5.50
CA GLN A 194 -10.55 13.36 -6.10
C GLN A 194 -9.31 12.81 -5.39
N GLU A 195 -9.43 11.62 -4.81
CA GLU A 195 -8.30 10.94 -4.18
C GLU A 195 -7.32 10.40 -5.25
N PHE A 196 -6.03 10.39 -4.93
CA PHE A 196 -5.00 9.74 -5.71
C PHE A 196 -3.80 9.38 -4.83
N SER A 197 -3.01 8.42 -5.29
CA SER A 197 -1.84 7.92 -4.59
C SER A 197 -0.57 8.35 -5.32
N LEU A 198 0.35 8.96 -4.60
CA LEU A 198 1.68 9.33 -5.08
C LEU A 198 2.73 8.62 -4.23
N MET A 199 3.37 7.60 -4.81
CA MET A 199 4.49 6.89 -4.20
C MET A 199 5.80 7.46 -4.71
N SER A 200 6.83 7.46 -3.85
CA SER A 200 8.18 7.89 -4.22
C SER A 200 9.21 6.96 -3.60
N PHE A 201 10.26 6.63 -4.36
CA PHE A 201 11.49 6.15 -3.75
C PHE A 201 12.14 7.32 -3.00
N VAL A 202 12.67 7.06 -1.82
CA VAL A 202 13.28 8.10 -0.98
C VAL A 202 14.61 7.62 -0.40
N ASN A 203 15.58 8.52 -0.33
CA ASN A 203 16.83 8.32 0.40
C ASN A 203 17.26 9.64 1.07
N GLY A 204 16.95 9.78 2.35
CA GLY A 204 17.18 11.03 3.09
C GLY A 204 16.34 12.17 2.54
N THR A 205 16.95 13.16 1.91
CA THR A 205 16.27 14.29 1.26
C THR A 205 16.05 14.11 -0.24
N ASP A 206 16.68 13.10 -0.83
CA ASP A 206 16.49 12.78 -2.25
C ASP A 206 15.28 11.88 -2.44
N PHE A 207 14.51 12.13 -3.51
CA PHE A 207 13.33 11.34 -3.82
C PHE A 207 13.05 11.26 -5.32
N TRP A 208 12.43 10.16 -5.75
CA TRP A 208 12.08 9.87 -7.14
C TRP A 208 10.61 9.46 -7.21
N PRO A 209 9.72 10.39 -7.63
CA PRO A 209 8.30 10.12 -7.72
C PRO A 209 7.97 9.07 -8.79
N MET A 210 6.96 8.26 -8.50
CA MET A 210 6.39 7.27 -9.44
C MET A 210 5.16 7.85 -10.14
N PRO A 211 4.69 7.22 -11.24
CA PRO A 211 3.38 7.51 -11.79
C PRO A 211 2.29 7.41 -10.72
N ILE A 212 1.37 8.36 -10.70
CA ILE A 212 0.24 8.32 -9.77
C ILE A 212 -0.73 7.20 -10.11
N SER A 213 -1.42 6.72 -9.09
CA SER A 213 -2.47 5.70 -9.21
C SER A 213 -3.70 6.10 -8.40
N GLN A 214 -4.82 5.44 -8.67
CA GLN A 214 -6.03 5.56 -7.85
C GLN A 214 -6.57 4.18 -7.52
N ASP A 215 -6.81 3.93 -6.24
CA ASP A 215 -7.45 2.71 -5.75
C ASP A 215 -8.97 2.87 -5.57
N HIS A 216 -9.64 1.75 -5.37
CA HIS A 216 -11.07 1.67 -5.06
C HIS A 216 -11.26 1.00 -3.71
N LYS A 217 -11.48 1.80 -2.67
CA LYS A 217 -11.47 1.34 -1.26
C LYS A 217 -12.77 0.63 -0.84
N ARG A 218 -13.90 0.91 -1.48
CA ARG A 218 -15.18 0.31 -1.13
C ARG A 218 -15.32 -1.10 -1.69
N ALA A 219 -15.97 -1.97 -0.92
CA ALA A 219 -16.09 -3.40 -1.24
C ALA A 219 -16.93 -3.70 -2.48
N HIS A 220 -17.93 -2.85 -2.80
CA HIS A 220 -18.93 -3.10 -3.83
C HIS A 220 -18.94 -2.02 -4.91
N ASP A 221 -19.56 -2.36 -6.06
CA ASP A 221 -19.73 -1.46 -7.19
C ASP A 221 -20.39 -0.13 -6.76
N GLY A 222 -20.09 0.95 -7.47
CA GLY A 222 -20.61 2.28 -7.17
C GLY A 222 -19.99 2.94 -5.93
N ASP A 223 -18.86 2.43 -5.44
CA ASP A 223 -18.24 2.85 -4.17
C ASP A 223 -19.18 2.65 -2.96
N GLU A 224 -19.87 1.52 -2.93
CA GLU A 224 -20.74 1.14 -1.83
C GLU A 224 -20.11 0.10 -0.89
N GLY A 225 -20.74 -0.11 0.26
CA GLY A 225 -20.29 -1.09 1.26
C GLY A 225 -19.15 -0.59 2.15
N PRO A 226 -18.54 -1.48 2.94
CA PRO A 226 -17.48 -1.13 3.87
C PRO A 226 -16.17 -0.77 3.17
N ASN A 227 -15.31 -0.03 3.86
CA ASN A 227 -13.93 0.20 3.43
C ASN A 227 -13.12 -1.11 3.50
N THR A 228 -12.22 -1.26 2.55
CA THR A 228 -11.31 -2.42 2.41
C THR A 228 -9.87 -1.96 2.30
N GLY A 229 -8.94 -2.88 2.08
CA GLY A 229 -7.56 -2.58 1.71
C GLY A 229 -7.41 -2.12 0.26
N GLY A 230 -8.49 -2.10 -0.53
CA GLY A 230 -8.52 -1.80 -1.95
C GLY A 230 -9.03 -2.99 -2.77
N MET A 231 -9.98 -2.73 -3.66
CA MET A 231 -10.60 -3.74 -4.54
C MET A 231 -10.09 -3.69 -5.98
N GLY A 232 -9.11 -2.83 -6.23
CA GLY A 232 -8.47 -2.63 -7.50
C GLY A 232 -7.90 -1.22 -7.61
N ALA A 233 -7.05 -1.02 -8.60
CA ALA A 233 -6.41 0.26 -8.87
C ALA A 233 -6.11 0.43 -10.35
N TYR A 234 -5.69 1.63 -10.75
CA TYR A 234 -5.26 1.92 -12.09
C TYR A 234 -4.23 3.06 -12.12
N SER A 235 -3.43 3.11 -13.17
CA SER A 235 -2.45 4.14 -13.47
C SER A 235 -2.32 4.31 -15.00
N PRO A 236 -2.25 5.56 -15.54
CA PRO A 236 -2.30 6.84 -14.85
C PRO A 236 -3.71 7.20 -14.36
N VAL A 237 -3.82 8.38 -13.73
CA VAL A 237 -5.09 8.93 -13.24
C VAL A 237 -5.42 10.19 -14.06
N PRO A 238 -6.07 10.06 -15.24
CA PRO A 238 -6.18 11.15 -16.21
C PRO A 238 -7.01 12.35 -15.73
N GLN A 239 -7.87 12.15 -14.73
CA GLN A 239 -8.67 13.22 -14.14
C GLN A 239 -7.88 14.11 -13.15
N ILE A 240 -6.63 13.75 -12.82
CA ILE A 240 -5.73 14.59 -12.00
C ILE A 240 -4.78 15.34 -12.92
N PRO A 241 -4.87 16.69 -13.00
CA PRO A 241 -3.97 17.49 -13.85
C PRO A 241 -2.51 17.39 -13.40
N GLN A 242 -1.57 17.46 -14.35
CA GLN A 242 -0.13 17.45 -14.04
C GLN A 242 0.27 18.55 -13.07
N SER A 243 -0.35 19.73 -13.16
CA SER A 243 -0.08 20.83 -12.22
C SER A 243 -0.41 20.50 -10.76
N VAL A 244 -1.41 19.65 -10.52
CA VAL A 244 -1.74 19.16 -9.16
C VAL A 244 -0.68 18.17 -8.67
N ILE A 245 -0.16 17.33 -9.56
CA ILE A 245 0.92 16.39 -9.25
C ILE A 245 2.19 17.15 -8.93
N ASP A 246 2.56 18.13 -9.75
CA ASP A 246 3.75 18.98 -9.54
C ASP A 246 3.65 19.74 -8.22
N GLU A 247 2.47 20.27 -7.91
CA GLU A 247 2.21 20.95 -6.64
C GLU A 247 2.33 19.98 -5.45
N ALA A 248 1.83 18.75 -5.57
CA ALA A 248 1.95 17.73 -4.53
C ALA A 248 3.42 17.34 -4.29
N ILE A 249 4.22 17.23 -5.34
CA ILE A 249 5.66 16.96 -5.21
C ILE A 249 6.34 18.08 -4.43
N GLU A 250 6.12 19.35 -4.81
CA GLU A 250 6.82 20.50 -4.23
C GLU A 250 6.30 20.90 -2.83
N LYS A 251 4.99 20.78 -2.58
CA LYS A 251 4.39 21.22 -1.31
C LYS A 251 4.16 20.09 -0.30
N ILE A 252 4.23 18.83 -0.72
CA ILE A 252 3.96 17.69 0.15
C ILE A 252 5.17 16.77 0.23
N VAL A 253 5.61 16.16 -0.88
CA VAL A 253 6.68 15.14 -0.85
C VAL A 253 8.00 15.77 -0.38
N ARG A 254 8.45 16.84 -1.03
CA ARG A 254 9.71 17.51 -0.68
C ARG A 254 9.75 17.94 0.79
N PRO A 255 8.82 18.78 1.31
CA PRO A 255 8.89 19.19 2.72
C PRO A 255 8.70 18.04 3.71
N THR A 256 8.07 16.94 3.31
CA THR A 256 7.99 15.74 4.16
C THR A 256 9.36 15.10 4.34
N VAL A 257 10.08 14.82 3.25
CA VAL A 257 11.40 14.15 3.34
C VAL A 257 12.44 15.06 3.96
N GLU A 258 12.44 16.35 3.64
CA GLU A 258 13.31 17.36 4.23
C GLU A 258 13.03 17.50 5.74
N GLY A 259 11.76 17.64 6.14
CA GLY A 259 11.36 17.75 7.54
C GLY A 259 11.70 16.53 8.37
N MET A 260 11.52 15.34 7.84
CA MET A 260 11.95 14.10 8.52
C MET A 260 13.47 14.07 8.73
N ALA A 261 14.24 14.49 7.75
CA ALA A 261 15.71 14.55 7.86
C ALA A 261 16.13 15.61 8.90
N GLU A 262 15.53 16.81 8.88
CA GLU A 262 15.79 17.89 9.84
C GLU A 262 15.46 17.46 11.28
N GLU A 263 14.42 16.66 11.49
CA GLU A 263 14.03 16.16 12.81
C GLU A 263 14.81 14.91 13.25
N GLY A 264 15.80 14.47 12.47
CA GLY A 264 16.68 13.35 12.82
C GLY A 264 16.08 11.97 12.59
N THR A 265 15.01 11.89 11.79
CA THR A 265 14.38 10.65 11.36
C THR A 265 14.39 10.53 9.82
N PRO A 266 15.58 10.58 9.17
CA PRO A 266 15.67 10.52 7.71
C PRO A 266 14.99 9.25 7.18
N PHE A 267 14.26 9.40 6.07
CA PHE A 267 13.51 8.31 5.47
C PHE A 267 14.32 7.67 4.34
N THR A 268 14.40 6.34 4.34
CA THR A 268 14.89 5.55 3.21
C THR A 268 13.86 4.45 2.93
N GLY A 269 13.37 4.36 1.69
CA GLY A 269 12.33 3.38 1.35
C GLY A 269 11.28 3.95 0.41
N ILE A 270 10.06 3.48 0.53
CA ILE A 270 8.91 4.00 -0.23
C ILE A 270 8.07 4.89 0.67
N LEU A 271 8.01 6.17 0.33
CA LEU A 271 7.04 7.09 0.91
C LEU A 271 5.80 7.12 0.02
N TYR A 272 4.68 6.71 0.59
CA TYR A 272 3.39 6.77 -0.06
C TYR A 272 2.57 7.91 0.53
N ALA A 273 2.26 8.91 -0.28
CA ALA A 273 1.33 9.98 0.05
C ALA A 273 -0.05 9.65 -0.52
N GLY A 274 -1.02 9.37 0.35
CA GLY A 274 -2.43 9.33 0.01
C GLY A 274 -2.98 10.75 -0.02
N LEU A 275 -3.37 11.20 -1.20
CA LEU A 275 -3.67 12.59 -1.50
C LEU A 275 -5.11 12.78 -1.98
N ILE A 276 -5.61 14.01 -1.81
CA ILE A 276 -6.87 14.44 -2.38
C ILE A 276 -6.68 15.78 -3.09
N ALA A 277 -7.10 15.85 -4.36
CA ALA A 277 -7.13 17.08 -5.14
C ALA A 277 -8.38 17.87 -4.76
N THR A 278 -8.23 18.90 -3.93
CA THR A 278 -9.30 19.81 -3.53
C THR A 278 -9.33 21.07 -4.40
N ALA A 279 -10.35 21.92 -4.21
CA ALA A 279 -10.41 23.23 -4.87
C ALA A 279 -9.22 24.14 -4.50
N ASP A 280 -8.61 23.92 -3.33
CA ASP A 280 -7.48 24.72 -2.81
C ASP A 280 -6.10 24.06 -3.10
N GLY A 281 -6.05 23.02 -3.94
CA GLY A 281 -4.85 22.24 -4.26
C GLY A 281 -4.82 20.88 -3.57
N PRO A 282 -3.71 20.13 -3.74
CA PRO A 282 -3.55 18.81 -3.16
C PRO A 282 -3.37 18.88 -1.64
N LYS A 283 -4.01 17.96 -0.92
CA LYS A 283 -3.86 17.82 0.53
C LYS A 283 -3.59 16.36 0.89
N VAL A 284 -2.84 16.14 1.97
CA VAL A 284 -2.57 14.80 2.50
C VAL A 284 -3.78 14.25 3.26
N ILE A 285 -4.20 13.04 2.89
CA ILE A 285 -5.13 12.23 3.66
C ILE A 285 -4.37 11.41 4.70
N GLU A 286 -3.29 10.73 4.25
CA GLU A 286 -2.42 9.91 5.10
C GLU A 286 -1.07 9.67 4.40
N PHE A 287 -0.05 9.30 5.20
CA PHE A 287 1.18 8.73 4.70
C PHE A 287 1.26 7.24 5.03
N ASN A 288 1.89 6.48 4.14
CA ASN A 288 2.32 5.12 4.40
C ASN A 288 3.83 5.00 4.15
N ALA A 289 4.49 4.13 4.92
CA ALA A 289 5.95 3.97 4.94
C ALA A 289 6.44 2.81 4.04
N ARG A 290 5.65 2.42 3.07
CA ARG A 290 5.85 1.25 2.19
C ARG A 290 5.03 1.41 0.90
N PHE A 291 5.25 0.50 -0.03
CA PHE A 291 4.40 0.39 -1.21
C PHE A 291 2.91 0.20 -0.86
N GLY A 292 2.03 0.82 -1.64
CA GLY A 292 0.58 0.59 -1.57
C GLY A 292 0.18 -0.80 -2.08
N ASP A 293 -1.00 -1.25 -1.70
CA ASP A 293 -1.61 -2.49 -2.17
C ASP A 293 -3.13 -2.25 -2.28
N PRO A 294 -3.70 -2.10 -3.49
CA PRO A 294 -3.23 -2.66 -4.78
C PRO A 294 -2.51 -1.67 -5.73
N GLU A 295 -2.00 -0.54 -5.28
CA GLU A 295 -1.36 0.45 -6.17
C GLU A 295 -0.07 -0.06 -6.81
N THR A 296 0.72 -0.84 -6.07
CA THR A 296 1.99 -1.42 -6.56
C THR A 296 1.78 -2.29 -7.78
N GLU A 297 0.70 -3.05 -7.81
CA GLU A 297 0.33 -3.99 -8.85
C GLU A 297 -0.04 -3.31 -10.18
N VAL A 298 -0.25 -2.00 -10.16
CA VAL A 298 -0.53 -1.21 -11.37
C VAL A 298 0.52 -0.13 -11.65
N VAL A 299 1.43 0.13 -10.72
CA VAL A 299 2.53 1.09 -10.90
C VAL A 299 3.81 0.38 -11.32
N LEU A 300 4.24 -0.68 -10.63
CA LEU A 300 5.48 -1.40 -10.98
C LEU A 300 5.48 -2.03 -12.38
N PRO A 301 4.36 -2.53 -12.94
CA PRO A 301 4.35 -2.99 -14.33
C PRO A 301 4.74 -1.91 -15.36
N LYS A 302 4.63 -0.64 -15.00
CA LYS A 302 5.05 0.49 -15.85
C LYS A 302 6.54 0.83 -15.73
N LEU A 303 7.29 0.22 -14.80
CA LEU A 303 8.72 0.46 -14.64
C LEU A 303 9.50 -0.16 -15.82
N THR A 304 10.29 0.65 -16.51
CA THR A 304 11.09 0.22 -17.66
C THR A 304 12.58 0.08 -17.33
N SER A 305 13.03 0.68 -16.23
CA SER A 305 14.41 0.53 -15.74
C SER A 305 14.55 -0.69 -14.82
N ASP A 306 15.79 -1.02 -14.49
CA ASP A 306 16.15 -2.12 -13.59
C ASP A 306 15.86 -1.75 -12.13
N LEU A 307 14.82 -2.36 -11.52
CA LEU A 307 14.42 -2.11 -10.13
C LEU A 307 15.54 -2.51 -9.15
N GLY A 308 16.20 -3.64 -9.40
CA GLY A 308 17.27 -4.12 -8.54
C GLY A 308 18.47 -3.18 -8.51
N ALA A 309 18.91 -2.72 -9.68
CA ALA A 309 19.98 -1.72 -9.80
C ALA A 309 19.60 -0.39 -9.13
N GLY A 310 18.36 0.08 -9.33
CA GLY A 310 17.87 1.30 -8.70
C GLY A 310 17.88 1.24 -7.17
N ILE A 311 17.38 0.15 -6.58
CA ILE A 311 17.38 -0.04 -5.13
C ILE A 311 18.79 -0.21 -4.59
N SER A 312 19.66 -0.96 -5.28
CA SER A 312 21.07 -1.10 -4.88
C SER A 312 21.79 0.25 -4.85
N ALA A 313 21.57 1.11 -5.86
CA ALA A 313 22.10 2.46 -5.90
C ALA A 313 21.68 3.27 -4.66
N ILE A 314 20.39 3.24 -4.30
CA ILE A 314 19.88 3.88 -3.08
C ILE A 314 20.61 3.35 -1.84
N LEU A 315 20.72 2.03 -1.70
CA LEU A 315 21.37 1.40 -0.54
C LEU A 315 22.88 1.68 -0.45
N ASP A 316 23.50 2.00 -1.58
CA ASP A 316 24.92 2.37 -1.67
C ASP A 316 25.16 3.90 -1.57
N GLY A 317 24.08 4.69 -1.45
CA GLY A 317 24.14 6.15 -1.40
C GLY A 317 24.43 6.79 -2.75
N GLU A 318 24.16 6.07 -3.83
CA GLU A 318 24.29 6.51 -5.21
C GLU A 318 22.94 6.98 -5.76
N THR A 319 22.96 7.75 -6.86
CA THR A 319 21.73 8.20 -7.53
C THR A 319 21.16 7.08 -8.40
N PRO A 320 19.93 6.61 -8.13
CA PRO A 320 19.27 5.60 -8.94
C PRO A 320 18.76 6.19 -10.26
N GLU A 321 18.48 5.31 -11.21
CA GLU A 321 17.74 5.63 -12.44
C GLU A 321 16.42 4.88 -12.44
N PHE A 322 15.30 5.64 -12.46
CA PHE A 322 13.95 5.10 -12.61
C PHE A 322 13.27 5.73 -13.82
N THR A 323 12.87 4.89 -14.76
CA THR A 323 12.13 5.29 -15.97
C THR A 323 10.83 4.50 -16.07
N TRP A 324 9.81 5.12 -16.61
CA TRP A 324 8.45 4.60 -16.61
C TRP A 324 7.84 4.60 -18.02
N ASP A 325 7.02 3.59 -18.33
CA ASP A 325 6.20 3.59 -19.54
C ASP A 325 5.05 4.60 -19.38
N GLU A 326 5.09 5.65 -20.21
CA GLU A 326 4.04 6.67 -20.27
C GLU A 326 3.02 6.39 -21.38
N SER A 327 3.26 5.40 -22.23
CA SER A 327 2.43 5.10 -23.41
C SER A 327 1.24 4.20 -23.11
N ASN A 328 1.31 3.40 -22.02
CA ASN A 328 0.27 2.46 -21.64
C ASN A 328 -0.35 2.81 -20.30
N ALA A 329 -1.60 2.42 -20.14
CA ALA A 329 -2.31 2.39 -18.88
C ALA A 329 -2.32 0.97 -18.31
N THR A 330 -2.30 0.86 -17.00
CA THR A 330 -2.42 -0.38 -16.24
C THR A 330 -3.66 -0.34 -15.35
N LEU A 331 -4.37 -1.46 -15.25
CA LEU A 331 -5.53 -1.61 -14.39
C LEU A 331 -5.55 -3.00 -13.76
N GLY A 332 -5.77 -3.05 -12.46
CA GLY A 332 -5.82 -4.28 -11.68
C GLY A 332 -7.13 -4.43 -10.93
N VAL A 333 -7.73 -5.63 -10.99
CA VAL A 333 -8.96 -5.98 -10.29
C VAL A 333 -8.67 -7.05 -9.24
N VAL A 334 -9.01 -6.76 -7.98
CA VAL A 334 -8.86 -7.69 -6.87
C VAL A 334 -10.00 -8.70 -6.88
N ILE A 335 -9.66 -9.98 -6.76
CA ILE A 335 -10.61 -11.06 -6.46
C ILE A 335 -10.47 -11.36 -4.96
N ALA A 336 -11.59 -11.24 -4.24
CA ALA A 336 -11.67 -11.38 -2.80
C ALA A 336 -12.56 -12.56 -2.37
N SER A 337 -12.32 -13.07 -1.17
CA SER A 337 -13.18 -14.07 -0.53
C SER A 337 -14.53 -13.48 -0.17
N ASN A 338 -15.60 -14.25 -0.33
CA ASN A 338 -16.91 -13.85 0.16
C ASN A 338 -16.83 -13.45 1.65
N GLY A 339 -17.58 -12.42 2.01
CA GLY A 339 -17.62 -11.86 3.35
C GLY A 339 -16.47 -10.89 3.69
N TYR A 340 -15.52 -10.66 2.79
CA TYR A 340 -14.51 -9.63 2.96
C TYR A 340 -15.15 -8.23 2.93
N PRO A 341 -14.76 -7.27 3.80
CA PRO A 341 -13.63 -7.31 4.73
C PRO A 341 -13.96 -7.83 6.15
N GLU A 342 -15.21 -8.14 6.50
CA GLU A 342 -15.62 -8.38 7.88
C GLU A 342 -15.62 -9.86 8.26
N ASN A 343 -16.30 -10.70 7.47
CA ASN A 343 -16.55 -12.11 7.77
C ASN A 343 -15.96 -13.00 6.67
N VAL A 344 -14.65 -13.00 6.50
CA VAL A 344 -13.95 -13.71 5.43
C VAL A 344 -14.21 -15.21 5.46
N ILE A 345 -14.75 -15.75 4.37
CA ILE A 345 -14.98 -17.18 4.19
C ILE A 345 -13.80 -17.76 3.43
N LYS A 346 -13.00 -18.56 4.11
CA LYS A 346 -11.80 -19.21 3.55
C LYS A 346 -12.14 -20.54 2.85
N GLY A 347 -11.19 -21.05 2.05
CA GLY A 347 -11.24 -22.37 1.44
C GLY A 347 -11.86 -22.40 0.04
N ALA A 348 -12.31 -21.28 -0.50
CA ALA A 348 -12.78 -21.22 -1.88
C ALA A 348 -11.62 -21.58 -2.83
N ARG A 349 -11.89 -22.45 -3.82
CA ARG A 349 -10.89 -22.83 -4.82
C ARG A 349 -10.54 -21.64 -5.71
N VAL A 350 -9.26 -21.42 -5.90
CA VAL A 350 -8.76 -20.43 -6.85
C VAL A 350 -8.66 -21.09 -8.22
N PRO A 351 -9.38 -20.60 -9.25
CA PRO A 351 -9.29 -21.18 -10.59
C PRO A 351 -7.91 -20.93 -11.22
N GLU A 352 -7.55 -21.76 -12.20
CA GLU A 352 -6.45 -21.43 -13.11
C GLU A 352 -6.87 -20.23 -13.96
N ILE A 353 -5.98 -19.24 -14.07
CA ILE A 353 -6.22 -18.01 -14.81
C ILE A 353 -5.18 -17.93 -15.93
N GLU A 354 -5.66 -18.01 -17.15
CA GLU A 354 -4.81 -17.84 -18.34
C GLU A 354 -4.77 -16.35 -18.70
N VAL A 355 -3.58 -15.81 -18.85
CA VAL A 355 -3.31 -14.41 -19.22
C VAL A 355 -2.35 -14.36 -20.40
N ASP A 356 -2.39 -13.27 -21.15
CA ASP A 356 -1.43 -12.96 -22.20
C ASP A 356 -0.18 -12.21 -21.68
N GLU A 357 0.70 -11.81 -22.60
CA GLU A 357 1.98 -11.17 -22.27
C GLU A 357 1.84 -9.76 -21.64
N ASP A 358 0.69 -9.08 -21.88
CA ASP A 358 0.39 -7.77 -21.32
C ASP A 358 -0.47 -7.85 -20.04
N SER A 359 -0.57 -9.02 -19.44
CA SER A 359 -1.42 -9.27 -18.28
C SER A 359 -0.70 -10.16 -17.28
N HIS A 360 -0.99 -9.99 -15.98
CA HIS A 360 -0.39 -10.80 -14.93
C HIS A 360 -1.37 -11.11 -13.80
N VAL A 361 -1.09 -12.17 -13.03
CA VAL A 361 -1.86 -12.55 -11.84
C VAL A 361 -0.96 -12.49 -10.62
N TYR A 362 -1.22 -11.53 -9.74
CA TYR A 362 -0.52 -11.40 -8.47
C TYR A 362 -1.30 -12.06 -7.34
N TYR A 363 -0.75 -13.12 -6.77
CA TYR A 363 -1.39 -13.86 -5.68
C TYR A 363 -1.13 -13.20 -4.33
N ALA A 364 -2.18 -13.13 -3.49
CA ALA A 364 -2.15 -12.55 -2.15
C ALA A 364 -2.48 -13.61 -1.09
N GLY A 365 -3.69 -13.64 -0.60
CA GLY A 365 -4.13 -14.53 0.46
C GLY A 365 -4.50 -15.92 -0.02
N VAL A 366 -3.53 -16.68 -0.51
CA VAL A 366 -3.70 -18.06 -0.97
C VAL A 366 -2.92 -19.05 -0.13
N ALA A 367 -3.43 -20.29 -0.04
CA ALA A 367 -2.74 -21.45 0.53
C ALA A 367 -2.89 -22.64 -0.41
N SER A 368 -2.11 -23.70 -0.19
CA SER A 368 -2.29 -24.98 -0.88
C SER A 368 -3.18 -25.91 -0.06
N ASP A 369 -4.13 -26.58 -0.70
CA ASP A 369 -4.88 -27.67 -0.10
C ASP A 369 -4.06 -28.98 -0.06
N GLU A 370 -4.65 -30.06 0.46
CA GLU A 370 -4.01 -31.38 0.53
C GLU A 370 -3.67 -31.99 -0.84
N HIS A 371 -4.27 -31.47 -1.91
CA HIS A 371 -4.05 -31.90 -3.29
C HIS A 371 -3.11 -30.96 -4.06
N GLY A 372 -2.60 -29.89 -3.40
CA GLY A 372 -1.73 -28.91 -4.03
C GLY A 372 -2.47 -27.83 -4.84
N ASN A 373 -3.82 -27.77 -4.79
CA ASN A 373 -4.57 -26.70 -5.44
C ASN A 373 -4.50 -25.43 -4.59
N LEU A 374 -4.53 -24.27 -5.24
CA LEU A 374 -4.63 -23.00 -4.55
C LEU A 374 -6.06 -22.76 -4.04
N VAL A 375 -6.16 -22.37 -2.78
CA VAL A 375 -7.41 -22.01 -2.10
C VAL A 375 -7.28 -20.67 -1.40
N ALA A 376 -8.39 -19.93 -1.32
CA ALA A 376 -8.45 -18.67 -0.60
C ALA A 376 -8.20 -18.87 0.91
N ASN A 377 -7.26 -18.12 1.46
CA ASN A 377 -6.86 -18.18 2.87
C ASN A 377 -6.98 -16.83 3.60
N SER A 378 -7.31 -15.77 2.89
CA SER A 378 -7.45 -14.42 3.43
C SER A 378 -8.54 -13.65 2.68
N GLY A 379 -8.74 -12.38 3.02
CA GLY A 379 -9.75 -11.51 2.40
C GLY A 379 -9.49 -11.26 0.92
N ARG A 380 -8.39 -10.58 0.58
CA ARG A 380 -7.95 -10.42 -0.81
C ARG A 380 -7.14 -11.64 -1.22
N VAL A 381 -7.54 -12.29 -2.29
CA VAL A 381 -6.99 -13.60 -2.70
C VAL A 381 -5.93 -13.43 -3.78
N LEU A 382 -6.23 -12.63 -4.79
CA LEU A 382 -5.33 -12.29 -5.89
C LEU A 382 -5.79 -11.00 -6.59
N LEU A 383 -4.95 -10.49 -7.46
CA LEU A 383 -5.28 -9.41 -8.38
C LEU A 383 -4.92 -9.84 -9.80
N VAL A 384 -5.81 -9.56 -10.75
CA VAL A 384 -5.53 -9.68 -12.18
C VAL A 384 -5.21 -8.29 -12.70
N GLU A 385 -4.02 -8.11 -13.23
CA GLU A 385 -3.54 -6.86 -13.83
C GLU A 385 -3.50 -6.98 -15.35
N THR A 386 -3.79 -5.89 -16.04
CA THR A 386 -3.65 -5.78 -17.48
C THR A 386 -3.08 -4.43 -17.88
N SER A 387 -2.23 -4.45 -18.92
CA SER A 387 -1.71 -3.26 -19.58
C SER A 387 -2.36 -3.10 -20.96
N ALA A 388 -2.68 -1.84 -21.32
CA ALA A 388 -3.27 -1.49 -22.61
C ALA A 388 -3.02 0.00 -22.94
N PRO A 389 -3.26 0.46 -24.18
CA PRO A 389 -3.00 1.85 -24.57
C PRO A 389 -3.78 2.91 -23.77
N ASP A 390 -4.89 2.56 -23.14
CA ASP A 390 -5.70 3.45 -22.32
C ASP A 390 -6.47 2.67 -21.23
N ILE A 391 -7.02 3.39 -20.25
CA ILE A 391 -7.77 2.81 -19.12
C ILE A 391 -8.99 2.00 -19.58
N LYS A 392 -9.71 2.47 -20.60
CA LYS A 392 -10.89 1.75 -21.09
C LYS A 392 -10.51 0.39 -21.69
N SER A 393 -9.46 0.38 -22.52
CA SER A 393 -8.94 -0.86 -23.10
C SER A 393 -8.39 -1.82 -22.06
N ALA A 394 -7.68 -1.31 -21.03
CA ALA A 394 -7.22 -2.12 -19.92
C ALA A 394 -8.39 -2.69 -19.10
N GLN A 395 -9.42 -1.88 -18.85
CA GLN A 395 -10.65 -2.32 -18.18
C GLN A 395 -11.35 -3.44 -18.95
N ASP A 396 -11.58 -3.25 -20.24
CA ASP A 396 -12.24 -4.27 -21.09
C ASP A 396 -11.45 -5.58 -21.10
N LYS A 397 -10.11 -5.47 -21.16
CA LYS A 397 -9.21 -6.61 -21.19
C LYS A 397 -9.25 -7.41 -19.88
N VAL A 398 -9.15 -6.75 -18.73
CA VAL A 398 -9.18 -7.43 -17.42
C VAL A 398 -10.51 -8.12 -17.17
N TYR A 399 -11.64 -7.47 -17.49
CA TYR A 399 -12.94 -8.10 -17.32
C TYR A 399 -13.18 -9.23 -18.31
N ALA A 400 -12.67 -9.14 -19.54
CA ALA A 400 -12.72 -10.27 -20.49
C ALA A 400 -11.95 -11.51 -20.00
N ILE A 401 -10.96 -11.35 -19.11
CA ILE A 401 -10.27 -12.47 -18.45
C ILE A 401 -11.14 -12.98 -17.28
N ILE A 402 -11.54 -12.08 -16.38
CA ILE A 402 -12.23 -12.46 -15.12
C ILE A 402 -13.62 -13.06 -15.38
N ASP A 403 -14.38 -12.54 -16.34
CA ASP A 403 -15.75 -12.99 -16.64
C ASP A 403 -15.82 -14.44 -17.17
N LYS A 404 -14.67 -15.01 -17.58
CA LYS A 404 -14.57 -16.42 -17.97
C LYS A 404 -14.36 -17.37 -16.79
N LEU A 405 -14.05 -16.82 -15.61
CA LEU A 405 -13.68 -17.63 -14.45
C LEU A 405 -14.92 -18.10 -13.68
N GLU A 406 -14.85 -19.34 -13.17
CA GLU A 406 -15.85 -19.85 -12.24
C GLU A 406 -15.44 -19.50 -10.80
N LEU A 407 -15.94 -18.37 -10.29
CA LEU A 407 -15.56 -17.78 -8.99
C LEU A 407 -16.54 -18.20 -7.88
N ARG A 408 -16.57 -19.49 -7.53
CA ARG A 408 -17.39 -19.97 -6.42
C ARG A 408 -16.80 -19.61 -5.06
N GLY A 409 -17.51 -18.79 -4.28
CA GLY A 409 -17.08 -18.34 -2.96
C GLY A 409 -16.10 -17.15 -3.01
N LEU A 410 -15.93 -16.56 -4.18
CA LEU A 410 -15.11 -15.38 -4.43
C LEU A 410 -15.96 -14.29 -5.10
N PHE A 411 -15.54 -13.03 -4.98
CA PHE A 411 -16.19 -11.91 -5.65
C PHE A 411 -15.18 -10.85 -6.06
N TYR A 412 -15.58 -9.94 -6.93
CA TYR A 412 -14.80 -8.78 -7.39
C TYR A 412 -15.75 -7.63 -7.72
N ARG A 413 -15.20 -6.43 -7.91
CA ARG A 413 -15.95 -5.27 -8.40
C ARG A 413 -15.94 -5.23 -9.92
N HIS A 414 -17.07 -4.84 -10.53
CA HIS A 414 -17.24 -4.77 -12.00
C HIS A 414 -16.93 -3.38 -12.57
N ASP A 415 -16.60 -2.41 -11.72
CA ASP A 415 -16.49 -1.00 -12.08
C ASP A 415 -15.11 -0.36 -11.81
N ILE A 416 -14.07 -1.15 -11.58
CA ILE A 416 -12.71 -0.61 -11.36
C ILE A 416 -12.29 0.25 -12.53
N GLY A 417 -11.82 1.48 -12.25
CA GLY A 417 -11.43 2.46 -13.28
C GLY A 417 -12.58 3.39 -13.73
N PHE A 418 -13.81 3.20 -13.25
CA PHE A 418 -14.97 3.99 -13.71
C PHE A 418 -14.82 5.51 -13.53
N LYS A 419 -14.01 5.95 -12.54
CA LYS A 419 -13.74 7.37 -12.28
C LYS A 419 -12.92 8.04 -13.38
N ALA A 420 -12.05 7.28 -14.03
CA ALA A 420 -11.24 7.75 -15.16
C ALA A 420 -12.01 7.80 -16.50
N LEU A 421 -13.21 7.21 -16.55
CA LEU A 421 -14.02 7.06 -17.76
C LEU A 421 -15.26 7.96 -17.79
N LYS A 422 -15.43 8.82 -16.78
CA LYS A 422 -16.54 9.77 -16.69
C LYS A 422 -16.31 11.04 -17.47
#